data_7868f1389be565b9179b3633c799aef1
#
_entry.id   7868f1389be565b9179b3633c799aef1
#
_cell.length_a   1.000
_cell.length_b   1.000
_cell.length_c   1.000
_cell.angle_alpha   90.00
_cell.angle_beta   90.00
_cell.angle_gamma   90.00
#
_symmetry.space_group_name_H-M   'P 1'
#
loop_
_entity.id
_entity.type
_entity.pdbx_description
1 polymer ?
#
loop_
_entity_poly.entity_id
_entity_poly.type
_entity_poly.pdbx_seq_one_letter_code
_entity_poly.pdbx_strand_id
1 'polypeptide(L)'
;MTSKLAGKRNSVEPSAARPAARRRIRMAPEDREQMILEAAINFFAKHGFTAQLRELARELKVSQGLIYRYFKSKDELLNRVYEHNFLRRWDAGWEVLICDRSLPLGDRLKQFYSSYLHAIDDPVWVRLVMYSGLAGNDLTKRYIRTHVERLLRAIALECRSLQAPDIARTSQEPDQAEMELVWHLHSTIIYYLIRKHILQTATTSDVPNLVELVIEDFLSGLAGGAELERFARRAGPLEKISTIRKRTLPCP
;
A
#
# COMPACT_ATOMS: atom_id res chain seq x y z
N MET A 1 -65.77 1.91 80.03
CA MET A 1 -64.74 2.88 79.75
C MET A 1 -63.66 2.25 78.96
N THR A 2 -63.63 2.53 77.70
CA THR A 2 -62.89 1.78 76.68
C THR A 2 -61.68 2.57 76.22
N SER A 3 -60.50 1.99 76.34
CA SER A 3 -59.25 2.57 75.77
C SER A 3 -58.90 1.82 74.50
N LYS A 4 -58.80 2.58 73.38
CA LYS A 4 -58.39 2.10 72.06
C LYS A 4 -56.88 2.29 71.94
N LEU A 5 -56.13 1.21 71.75
CA LEU A 5 -54.73 1.21 71.33
C LEU A 5 -54.66 1.08 69.78
N ALA A 6 -54.18 2.10 69.12
CA ALA A 6 -53.91 2.11 67.70
C ALA A 6 -52.47 1.64 67.40
N GLY A 7 -52.35 0.51 66.73
CA GLY A 7 -51.11 -0.03 66.24
C GLY A 7 -50.61 0.71 65.00
N LYS A 8 -49.39 1.25 65.05
CA LYS A 8 -48.67 1.78 63.89
C LYS A 8 -48.11 0.64 63.06
N ARG A 9 -48.59 0.49 61.82
CA ARG A 9 -47.96 -0.38 60.81
C ARG A 9 -46.81 0.39 60.17
N ASN A 10 -45.57 -0.07 60.39
CA ASN A 10 -44.45 0.35 59.61
C ASN A 10 -44.51 -0.36 58.24
N SER A 11 -44.79 0.40 57.20
CA SER A 11 -44.61 -0.01 55.81
C SER A 11 -43.17 0.14 55.42
N VAL A 12 -42.45 -0.97 55.30
CA VAL A 12 -41.08 -0.99 54.73
C VAL A 12 -41.26 -0.99 53.19
N GLU A 13 -40.94 0.11 52.59
CA GLU A 13 -40.80 0.22 51.14
C GLU A 13 -39.65 -0.66 50.63
N PRO A 14 -39.83 -1.43 49.52
CA PRO A 14 -38.74 -2.21 48.96
C PRO A 14 -37.74 -1.24 48.25
N SER A 15 -36.53 -1.23 48.75
CA SER A 15 -35.38 -0.53 48.16
C SER A 15 -35.21 -0.99 46.71
N ALA A 16 -35.37 -0.03 45.77
CA ALA A 16 -35.11 -0.24 44.35
C ALA A 16 -33.68 -0.72 44.16
N ALA A 17 -33.49 -1.93 43.69
CA ALA A 17 -32.21 -2.50 43.34
C ALA A 17 -31.56 -1.67 42.21
N ARG A 18 -30.40 -1.06 42.52
CA ARG A 18 -29.60 -0.41 41.50
C ARG A 18 -29.26 -1.34 40.38
N PRO A 19 -29.47 -0.98 39.10
CA PRO A 19 -29.12 -1.83 37.98
C PRO A 19 -27.61 -2.12 38.03
N ALA A 20 -27.29 -3.42 38.04
CA ALA A 20 -25.91 -3.89 38.01
C ALA A 20 -25.18 -3.25 36.81
N ALA A 21 -24.13 -2.49 37.08
CA ALA A 21 -23.30 -1.89 36.07
C ALA A 21 -22.82 -2.98 35.10
N ARG A 22 -23.25 -2.93 33.84
CA ARG A 22 -22.78 -3.81 32.80
C ARG A 22 -21.26 -3.80 32.83
N ARG A 23 -20.66 -4.91 33.23
CA ARG A 23 -19.22 -5.14 33.25
C ARG A 23 -18.72 -4.93 31.82
N ARG A 24 -18.11 -3.78 31.53
CA ARG A 24 -17.47 -3.51 30.24
C ARG A 24 -16.42 -4.61 30.06
N ILE A 25 -16.66 -5.50 29.12
CA ILE A 25 -15.69 -6.52 28.71
C ILE A 25 -14.46 -5.74 28.26
N ARG A 26 -13.37 -5.89 29.02
CA ARG A 26 -12.10 -5.20 28.72
C ARG A 26 -11.52 -5.91 27.48
N MET A 27 -11.44 -5.21 26.36
CA MET A 27 -10.80 -5.70 25.13
C MET A 27 -9.37 -6.17 25.45
N ALA A 28 -8.95 -7.31 24.89
CA ALA A 28 -7.58 -7.79 25.04
C ALA A 28 -6.56 -6.77 24.49
N PRO A 29 -5.34 -6.71 25.04
CA PRO A 29 -4.33 -5.76 24.58
C PRO A 29 -4.04 -5.88 23.08
N GLU A 30 -3.95 -7.09 22.57
CA GLU A 30 -3.68 -7.42 21.16
C GLU A 30 -4.81 -6.91 20.25
N ASP A 31 -6.07 -7.14 20.64
CA ASP A 31 -7.24 -6.64 19.91
C ASP A 31 -7.26 -5.11 19.90
N ARG A 32 -6.83 -4.49 20.99
CA ARG A 32 -6.76 -3.02 21.10
C ARG A 32 -5.65 -2.44 20.23
N GLU A 33 -4.50 -3.07 20.18
CA GLU A 33 -3.40 -2.70 19.27
C GLU A 33 -3.85 -2.79 17.81
N GLN A 34 -4.46 -3.91 17.44
CA GLN A 34 -4.96 -4.13 16.08
C GLN A 34 -6.03 -3.10 15.71
N MET A 35 -6.97 -2.79 16.59
CA MET A 35 -7.99 -1.75 16.38
C MET A 35 -7.35 -0.37 16.13
N ILE A 36 -6.32 0.00 16.89
CA ILE A 36 -5.62 1.28 16.71
C ILE A 36 -4.89 1.28 15.37
N LEU A 37 -4.23 0.17 15.00
CA LEU A 37 -3.51 0.04 13.75
C LEU A 37 -4.45 0.17 12.54
N GLU A 38 -5.57 -0.52 12.53
CA GLU A 38 -6.57 -0.43 11.45
C GLU A 38 -7.16 0.97 11.31
N ALA A 39 -7.45 1.61 12.44
CA ALA A 39 -7.89 2.99 12.42
C ALA A 39 -6.80 3.95 11.93
N ALA A 40 -5.54 3.73 12.28
CA ALA A 40 -4.41 4.52 11.79
C ALA A 40 -4.22 4.38 10.27
N ILE A 41 -4.38 3.16 9.72
CA ILE A 41 -4.33 2.89 8.28
C ILE A 41 -5.38 3.76 7.56
N ASN A 42 -6.63 3.70 7.99
CA ASN A 42 -7.73 4.47 7.41
C ASN A 42 -7.53 5.99 7.60
N PHE A 43 -7.06 6.40 8.78
CA PHE A 43 -6.79 7.80 9.08
C PHE A 43 -5.71 8.39 8.17
N PHE A 44 -4.57 7.70 8.02
CA PHE A 44 -3.50 8.18 7.14
C PHE A 44 -3.87 8.09 5.65
N ALA A 45 -4.69 7.13 5.25
CA ALA A 45 -5.25 7.09 3.90
C ALA A 45 -6.20 8.25 3.59
N LYS A 46 -6.80 8.87 4.62
CA LYS A 46 -7.71 10.02 4.49
C LYS A 46 -6.99 11.36 4.62
N HIS A 47 -6.07 11.48 5.59
CA HIS A 47 -5.49 12.76 6.00
C HIS A 47 -4.01 12.92 5.61
N GLY A 48 -3.38 11.85 5.11
CA GLY A 48 -1.96 11.82 4.79
C GLY A 48 -1.04 11.65 6.01
N PHE A 49 0.24 11.44 5.75
CA PHE A 49 1.23 11.15 6.79
C PHE A 49 1.69 12.37 7.59
N THR A 50 1.37 13.58 7.16
CA THR A 50 1.63 14.81 7.93
C THR A 50 0.67 14.99 9.10
N ALA A 51 -0.50 14.34 9.07
CA ALA A 51 -1.51 14.41 10.12
C ALA A 51 -0.97 13.95 11.49
N GLN A 52 -1.47 14.54 12.56
CA GLN A 52 -0.93 14.35 13.90
C GLN A 52 -1.67 13.25 14.67
N LEU A 53 -0.96 12.51 15.54
CA LEU A 53 -1.55 11.44 16.35
C LEU A 53 -2.65 11.95 17.31
N ARG A 54 -2.64 13.23 17.69
CA ARG A 54 -3.74 13.82 18.48
C ARG A 54 -5.06 13.84 17.72
N GLU A 55 -5.00 13.96 16.39
CA GLU A 55 -6.18 13.95 15.52
C GLU A 55 -6.72 12.54 15.37
N LEU A 56 -5.84 11.55 15.20
CA LEU A 56 -6.19 10.14 15.25
C LEU A 56 -6.83 9.76 16.59
N ALA A 57 -6.25 10.20 17.71
CA ALA A 57 -6.80 9.94 19.04
C ALA A 57 -8.22 10.51 19.20
N ARG A 58 -8.45 11.73 18.69
CA ARG A 58 -9.77 12.38 18.70
C ARG A 58 -10.79 11.61 17.82
N GLU A 59 -10.40 11.15 16.65
CA GLU A 59 -11.26 10.38 15.74
C GLU A 59 -11.64 9.03 16.38
N LEU A 60 -10.68 8.36 17.03
CA LEU A 60 -10.88 7.13 17.80
C LEU A 60 -11.61 7.33 19.14
N LYS A 61 -11.82 8.57 19.58
CA LYS A 61 -12.37 8.90 20.91
C LYS A 61 -11.59 8.26 22.06
N VAL A 62 -10.27 8.27 21.95
CA VAL A 62 -9.33 7.78 22.96
C VAL A 62 -8.34 8.87 23.37
N SER A 63 -7.61 8.66 24.47
CA SER A 63 -6.49 9.56 24.79
C SER A 63 -5.29 9.30 23.87
N GLN A 64 -4.55 10.34 23.55
CA GLN A 64 -3.29 10.20 22.81
C GLN A 64 -2.29 9.30 23.56
N GLY A 65 -2.29 9.34 24.88
CA GLY A 65 -1.48 8.46 25.73
C GLY A 65 -1.82 6.97 25.57
N LEU A 66 -3.07 6.63 25.19
CA LEU A 66 -3.42 5.25 24.85
C LEU A 66 -2.71 4.81 23.59
N ILE A 67 -2.63 5.63 22.56
CA ILE A 67 -1.91 5.31 21.32
C ILE A 67 -0.43 5.09 21.63
N TYR A 68 0.21 5.99 22.40
CA TYR A 68 1.62 5.86 22.79
C TYR A 68 1.92 4.65 23.70
N ARG A 69 0.92 4.09 24.35
CA ARG A 69 1.08 2.85 25.11
C ARG A 69 1.35 1.65 24.22
N TYR A 70 0.81 1.63 23.00
CA TYR A 70 0.97 0.55 22.03
C TYR A 70 2.06 0.85 21.00
N PHE A 71 2.22 2.10 20.63
CA PHE A 71 3.19 2.58 19.62
C PHE A 71 3.99 3.74 20.20
N LYS A 72 5.27 3.50 20.52
CA LYS A 72 6.14 4.45 21.25
C LYS A 72 6.36 5.76 20.50
N SER A 73 6.20 5.75 19.17
CA SER A 73 6.34 6.94 18.33
C SER A 73 5.38 6.87 17.12
N LYS A 74 5.22 8.00 16.43
CA LYS A 74 4.52 8.05 15.15
C LYS A 74 5.21 7.17 14.11
N ASP A 75 6.53 7.16 14.10
CA ASP A 75 7.32 6.37 13.14
C ASP A 75 7.16 4.87 13.37
N GLU A 76 7.06 4.43 14.64
CA GLU A 76 6.73 3.04 14.95
C GLU A 76 5.35 2.66 14.42
N LEU A 77 4.33 3.50 14.65
CA LEU A 77 2.99 3.29 14.09
C LEU A 77 3.02 3.24 12.56
N LEU A 78 3.75 4.15 11.91
CA LEU A 78 3.90 4.15 10.45
C LEU A 78 4.61 2.90 9.94
N ASN A 79 5.62 2.40 10.64
CA ASN A 79 6.26 1.13 10.30
C ASN A 79 5.27 -0.05 10.39
N ARG A 80 4.42 -0.08 11.42
CA ARG A 80 3.37 -1.11 11.54
C ARG A 80 2.31 -0.98 10.44
N VAL A 81 1.95 0.25 10.04
CA VAL A 81 1.10 0.51 8.87
C VAL A 81 1.75 -0.05 7.60
N TYR A 82 3.05 0.16 7.42
CA TYR A 82 3.80 -0.37 6.29
C TYR A 82 3.78 -1.91 6.27
N GLU A 83 4.13 -2.55 7.36
CA GLU A 83 4.12 -4.01 7.48
C GLU A 83 2.72 -4.59 7.18
N HIS A 84 1.69 -4.01 7.78
CA HIS A 84 0.34 -4.51 7.64
C HIS A 84 -0.27 -4.24 6.26
N ASN A 85 -0.06 -3.05 5.70
CA ASN A 85 -0.75 -2.64 4.48
C ASN A 85 0.05 -2.89 3.19
N PHE A 86 1.37 -2.88 3.25
CA PHE A 86 2.22 -3.08 2.08
C PHE A 86 2.77 -4.51 2.03
N LEU A 87 3.47 -4.99 3.09
CA LEU A 87 4.16 -6.26 3.02
C LEU A 87 3.24 -7.47 2.98
N ARG A 88 2.09 -7.42 3.66
CA ARG A 88 1.12 -8.52 3.64
C ARG A 88 0.49 -8.78 2.28
N ARG A 89 0.54 -7.80 1.38
CA ARG A 89 0.00 -7.93 0.03
C ARG A 89 1.05 -8.40 -0.99
N TRP A 90 2.32 -8.41 -0.58
CA TRP A 90 3.41 -8.88 -1.42
C TRP A 90 3.47 -10.40 -1.39
N ASP A 91 3.41 -11.02 -2.58
CA ASP A 91 3.57 -12.45 -2.73
C ASP A 91 4.98 -12.75 -3.28
N ALA A 92 5.79 -13.46 -2.50
CA ALA A 92 7.12 -13.89 -2.94
C ALA A 92 7.08 -14.87 -4.12
N GLY A 93 5.96 -15.53 -4.35
CA GLY A 93 5.74 -16.42 -5.50
C GLY A 93 5.77 -15.68 -6.84
N TRP A 94 5.55 -14.38 -6.89
CA TRP A 94 5.62 -13.60 -8.13
C TRP A 94 7.01 -13.61 -8.77
N GLU A 95 8.09 -13.54 -7.97
CA GLU A 95 9.45 -13.63 -8.50
C GLU A 95 9.71 -15.01 -9.08
N VAL A 96 9.25 -16.06 -8.40
CA VAL A 96 9.36 -17.44 -8.89
C VAL A 96 8.61 -17.61 -10.21
N LEU A 97 7.38 -17.11 -10.29
CA LEU A 97 6.56 -17.12 -11.50
C LEU A 97 7.26 -16.42 -12.68
N ILE A 98 7.82 -15.23 -12.46
CA ILE A 98 8.52 -14.47 -13.51
C ILE A 98 9.74 -15.24 -14.02
N CYS A 99 10.45 -15.96 -13.16
CA CYS A 99 11.64 -16.75 -13.54
C CYS A 99 11.33 -18.14 -14.09
N ASP A 100 10.06 -18.59 -14.09
CA ASP A 100 9.66 -19.91 -14.56
C ASP A 100 9.60 -19.98 -16.09
N ARG A 101 10.72 -20.33 -16.71
CA ARG A 101 10.84 -20.46 -18.17
C ARG A 101 10.12 -21.67 -18.78
N SER A 102 9.43 -22.47 -17.99
CA SER A 102 8.53 -23.52 -18.49
C SER A 102 7.28 -22.93 -19.17
N LEU A 103 6.96 -21.67 -18.84
CA LEU A 103 5.85 -20.91 -19.42
C LEU A 103 6.38 -19.77 -20.32
N PRO A 104 5.64 -19.41 -21.40
CA PRO A 104 5.93 -18.21 -22.17
C PRO A 104 5.95 -16.96 -21.30
N LEU A 105 6.83 -15.99 -21.59
CA LEU A 105 6.93 -14.75 -20.81
C LEU A 105 5.59 -13.99 -20.74
N GLY A 106 4.84 -13.96 -21.85
CA GLY A 106 3.52 -13.32 -21.90
C GLY A 106 2.55 -13.89 -20.87
N ASP A 107 2.50 -15.20 -20.72
CA ASP A 107 1.62 -15.86 -19.76
C ASP A 107 2.05 -15.60 -18.32
N ARG A 108 3.37 -15.59 -18.06
CA ARG A 108 3.93 -15.23 -16.74
C ARG A 108 3.59 -13.78 -16.35
N LEU A 109 3.73 -12.84 -17.27
CA LEU A 109 3.40 -11.44 -17.06
C LEU A 109 1.89 -11.24 -16.84
N LYS A 110 1.03 -11.90 -17.64
CA LYS A 110 -0.43 -11.84 -17.48
C LYS A 110 -0.85 -12.37 -16.10
N GLN A 111 -0.33 -13.51 -15.67
CA GLN A 111 -0.61 -14.09 -14.37
C GLN A 111 -0.12 -13.18 -13.23
N PHE A 112 1.12 -12.68 -13.33
CA PHE A 112 1.69 -11.77 -12.35
C PHE A 112 0.85 -10.50 -12.22
N TYR A 113 0.62 -9.75 -13.29
CA TYR A 113 -0.07 -8.47 -13.20
C TYR A 113 -1.54 -8.60 -12.82
N SER A 114 -2.21 -9.68 -13.21
CA SER A 114 -3.58 -9.97 -12.75
C SER A 114 -3.62 -10.21 -11.24
N SER A 115 -2.72 -11.02 -10.71
CA SER A 115 -2.61 -11.29 -9.27
C SER A 115 -2.16 -10.05 -8.50
N TYR A 116 -1.18 -9.31 -9.00
CA TYR A 116 -0.67 -8.08 -8.39
C TYR A 116 -1.74 -7.00 -8.29
N LEU A 117 -2.45 -6.72 -9.40
CA LEU A 117 -3.57 -5.77 -9.39
C LEU A 117 -4.65 -6.20 -8.40
N HIS A 118 -5.03 -7.49 -8.38
CA HIS A 118 -6.00 -7.98 -7.41
C HIS A 118 -5.57 -7.72 -5.95
N ALA A 119 -4.30 -7.90 -5.65
CA ALA A 119 -3.76 -7.69 -4.30
C ALA A 119 -3.76 -6.22 -3.86
N ILE A 120 -3.57 -5.28 -4.80
CA ILE A 120 -3.41 -3.85 -4.51
C ILE A 120 -4.59 -2.97 -4.96
N ASP A 121 -5.66 -3.55 -5.54
CA ASP A 121 -6.87 -2.82 -5.96
C ASP A 121 -7.72 -2.42 -4.74
N ASP A 122 -7.18 -1.51 -3.94
CA ASP A 122 -7.76 -1.02 -2.70
C ASP A 122 -7.52 0.49 -2.57
N PRO A 123 -8.58 1.30 -2.43
CA PRO A 123 -8.45 2.76 -2.31
C PRO A 123 -7.60 3.21 -1.13
N VAL A 124 -7.58 2.45 -0.04
CA VAL A 124 -6.75 2.75 1.14
C VAL A 124 -5.28 2.55 0.78
N TRP A 125 -4.93 1.44 0.15
CA TRP A 125 -3.58 1.15 -0.29
C TRP A 125 -3.06 2.21 -1.26
N VAL A 126 -3.83 2.51 -2.32
CA VAL A 126 -3.43 3.51 -3.34
C VAL A 126 -3.20 4.88 -2.72
N ARG A 127 -4.09 5.32 -1.82
CA ARG A 127 -3.94 6.61 -1.12
C ARG A 127 -2.70 6.65 -0.23
N LEU A 128 -2.42 5.57 0.51
CA LEU A 128 -1.22 5.50 1.35
C LEU A 128 0.05 5.58 0.51
N VAL A 129 0.13 4.89 -0.63
CA VAL A 129 1.25 4.99 -1.58
C VAL A 129 1.44 6.44 -2.04
N MET A 130 0.37 7.09 -2.49
CA MET A 130 0.44 8.47 -2.99
C MET A 130 0.82 9.46 -1.89
N TYR A 131 0.18 9.40 -0.72
CA TYR A 131 0.50 10.29 0.40
C TYR A 131 1.92 10.09 0.95
N SER A 132 2.42 8.85 1.00
CA SER A 132 3.79 8.58 1.40
C SER A 132 4.79 9.25 0.46
N GLY A 133 4.57 9.12 -0.85
CA GLY A 133 5.42 9.76 -1.87
C GLY A 133 5.41 11.29 -1.75
N LEU A 134 4.21 11.90 -1.68
CA LEU A 134 4.05 13.35 -1.58
C LEU A 134 4.60 13.94 -0.29
N ALA A 135 4.48 13.21 0.82
CA ALA A 135 5.00 13.66 2.12
C ALA A 135 6.53 13.47 2.28
N GLY A 136 7.20 12.92 1.26
CA GLY A 136 8.62 12.57 1.36
C GLY A 136 8.92 11.45 2.37
N ASN A 137 7.89 10.70 2.77
CA ASN A 137 8.03 9.58 3.69
C ASN A 137 8.66 8.37 2.97
N ASP A 138 9.55 7.67 3.66
CA ASP A 138 10.33 6.58 3.07
C ASP A 138 9.55 5.26 2.84
N LEU A 139 8.28 5.15 3.26
CA LEU A 139 7.54 3.90 3.19
C LEU A 139 7.37 3.40 1.75
N THR A 140 6.82 4.23 0.87
CA THR A 140 6.65 3.87 -0.55
C THR A 140 7.99 3.68 -1.24
N LYS A 141 8.97 4.55 -0.97
CA LYS A 141 10.32 4.42 -1.54
C LYS A 141 10.98 3.11 -1.12
N ARG A 142 10.82 2.71 0.14
CA ARG A 142 11.33 1.43 0.66
C ARG A 142 10.63 0.24 -0.03
N TYR A 143 9.29 0.30 -0.17
CA TYR A 143 8.51 -0.74 -0.85
C TYR A 143 8.94 -0.89 -2.31
N ILE A 144 9.04 0.22 -3.04
CA ILE A 144 9.48 0.21 -4.44
C ILE A 144 10.87 -0.41 -4.55
N ARG A 145 11.85 0.10 -3.82
CA ARG A 145 13.24 -0.35 -3.91
C ARG A 145 13.44 -1.81 -3.49
N THR A 146 12.73 -2.25 -2.45
CA THR A 146 12.95 -3.59 -1.87
C THR A 146 12.18 -4.68 -2.62
N HIS A 147 11.02 -4.35 -3.18
CA HIS A 147 10.12 -5.33 -3.77
C HIS A 147 9.89 -5.08 -5.26
N VAL A 148 9.35 -3.92 -5.62
CA VAL A 148 8.95 -3.64 -7.01
C VAL A 148 10.17 -3.63 -7.95
N GLU A 149 11.20 -2.86 -7.66
CA GLU A 149 12.40 -2.78 -8.51
C GLU A 149 13.08 -4.15 -8.69
N ARG A 150 13.08 -4.97 -7.63
CA ARG A 150 13.68 -6.31 -7.71
C ARG A 150 12.91 -7.20 -8.68
N LEU A 151 11.58 -7.15 -8.64
CA LEU A 151 10.73 -7.88 -9.58
C LEU A 151 10.88 -7.34 -11.00
N LEU A 152 10.90 -6.01 -11.17
CA LEU A 152 11.09 -5.37 -12.48
C LEU A 152 12.45 -5.74 -13.10
N ARG A 153 13.52 -5.88 -12.28
CA ARG A 153 14.82 -6.41 -12.75
C ARG A 153 14.68 -7.81 -13.31
N ALA A 154 13.96 -8.70 -12.62
CA ALA A 154 13.73 -10.06 -13.10
C ALA A 154 12.98 -10.02 -14.46
N ILE A 155 11.95 -9.18 -14.58
CA ILE A 155 11.22 -9.01 -15.85
C ILE A 155 12.15 -8.48 -16.95
N ALA A 156 13.00 -7.49 -16.67
CA ALA A 156 13.94 -6.93 -17.65
C ALA A 156 14.91 -8.01 -18.16
N LEU A 157 15.44 -8.84 -17.28
CA LEU A 157 16.31 -9.97 -17.66
C LEU A 157 15.58 -11.01 -18.51
N GLU A 158 14.33 -11.28 -18.23
CA GLU A 158 13.52 -12.19 -19.06
C GLU A 158 13.18 -11.58 -20.42
N CYS A 159 12.92 -10.28 -20.51
CA CYS A 159 12.74 -9.56 -21.77
C CYS A 159 14.02 -9.60 -22.62
N ARG A 160 15.20 -9.37 -22.01
CA ARG A 160 16.50 -9.50 -22.68
C ARG A 160 16.71 -10.91 -23.24
N SER A 161 16.29 -11.95 -22.50
CA SER A 161 16.40 -13.34 -22.96
C SER A 161 15.63 -13.64 -24.22
N LEU A 162 14.50 -12.93 -24.46
CA LEU A 162 13.72 -13.07 -25.69
C LEU A 162 14.40 -12.40 -26.88
N GLN A 163 15.04 -11.24 -26.67
CA GLN A 163 15.64 -10.44 -27.73
C GLN A 163 17.03 -10.95 -28.15
N ALA A 164 17.82 -11.39 -27.18
CA ALA A 164 19.21 -11.80 -27.37
C ALA A 164 19.57 -12.98 -26.45
N PRO A 165 19.18 -14.22 -26.82
CA PRO A 165 19.42 -15.41 -25.99
C PRO A 165 20.90 -15.62 -25.63
N ASP A 166 21.82 -15.21 -26.49
CA ASP A 166 23.27 -15.34 -26.24
C ASP A 166 23.80 -14.32 -25.21
N ILE A 167 23.23 -13.11 -25.18
CA ILE A 167 23.57 -12.06 -24.22
C ILE A 167 22.95 -12.36 -22.85
N ALA A 168 21.80 -13.02 -22.82
CA ALA A 168 21.12 -13.41 -21.59
C ALA A 168 21.94 -14.34 -20.69
N ARG A 169 22.99 -14.96 -21.22
CA ARG A 169 23.94 -15.79 -20.44
C ARG A 169 24.99 -14.98 -19.66
N THR A 170 25.07 -13.67 -19.92
CA THR A 170 25.93 -12.79 -19.12
C THR A 170 25.19 -12.44 -17.84
N SER A 171 25.84 -12.58 -16.68
CA SER A 171 25.30 -12.19 -15.36
C SER A 171 25.24 -10.67 -15.16
N GLN A 172 25.12 -9.92 -16.26
CA GLN A 172 25.11 -8.46 -16.23
C GLN A 172 23.72 -7.95 -15.81
N GLU A 173 23.72 -7.05 -14.83
CA GLU A 173 22.51 -6.33 -14.40
C GLU A 173 21.84 -5.63 -15.60
N PRO A 174 20.49 -5.47 -15.57
CA PRO A 174 19.79 -4.68 -16.57
C PRO A 174 20.33 -3.26 -16.60
N ASP A 175 20.51 -2.74 -17.81
CA ASP A 175 20.87 -1.34 -17.99
C ASP A 175 19.68 -0.40 -17.75
N GLN A 176 19.93 0.89 -17.80
CA GLN A 176 18.91 1.89 -17.52
C GLN A 176 17.76 1.86 -18.54
N ALA A 177 18.05 1.64 -19.81
CA ALA A 177 17.03 1.61 -20.86
C ALA A 177 16.09 0.40 -20.69
N GLU A 178 16.66 -0.76 -20.38
CA GLU A 178 15.90 -1.97 -20.07
C GLU A 178 15.01 -1.79 -18.83
N MET A 179 15.53 -1.13 -17.78
CA MET A 179 14.74 -0.83 -16.59
C MET A 179 13.62 0.16 -16.89
N GLU A 180 13.87 1.23 -17.65
CA GLU A 180 12.84 2.21 -18.03
C GLU A 180 11.74 1.58 -18.88
N LEU A 181 12.08 0.65 -19.76
CA LEU A 181 11.11 -0.09 -20.58
C LEU A 181 10.13 -0.89 -19.69
N VAL A 182 10.65 -1.60 -18.69
CA VAL A 182 9.82 -2.36 -17.76
C VAL A 182 9.05 -1.43 -16.81
N TRP A 183 9.63 -0.30 -16.41
CA TRP A 183 8.91 0.75 -15.70
C TRP A 183 7.75 1.32 -16.53
N HIS A 184 7.91 1.47 -17.83
CA HIS A 184 6.82 1.90 -18.72
C HIS A 184 5.65 0.91 -18.66
N LEU A 185 5.92 -0.40 -18.82
CA LEU A 185 4.91 -1.45 -18.67
C LEU A 185 4.21 -1.36 -17.31
N HIS A 186 5.00 -1.35 -16.25
CA HIS A 186 4.48 -1.30 -14.87
C HIS A 186 3.61 -0.07 -14.63
N SER A 187 4.08 1.11 -15.05
CA SER A 187 3.36 2.37 -14.88
C SER A 187 2.04 2.38 -15.64
N THR A 188 1.99 1.84 -16.85
CA THR A 188 0.76 1.75 -17.64
C THR A 188 -0.32 0.97 -16.89
N ILE A 189 0.06 -0.17 -16.30
CA ILE A 189 -0.87 -1.02 -15.53
C ILE A 189 -1.26 -0.35 -14.20
N ILE A 190 -0.28 0.19 -13.45
CA ILE A 190 -0.56 0.79 -12.14
C ILE A 190 -1.36 2.09 -12.23
N TYR A 191 -1.19 2.85 -13.31
CA TYR A 191 -1.95 4.08 -13.51
C TYR A 191 -3.47 3.85 -13.58
N TYR A 192 -3.90 2.65 -13.96
CA TYR A 192 -5.30 2.22 -13.85
C TYR A 192 -5.85 2.43 -12.44
N LEU A 193 -5.10 2.04 -11.40
CA LEU A 193 -5.51 2.21 -10.00
C LEU A 193 -5.58 3.68 -9.58
N ILE A 194 -4.66 4.50 -10.06
CA ILE A 194 -4.68 5.95 -9.83
C ILE A 194 -5.94 6.56 -10.45
N ARG A 195 -6.27 6.21 -11.69
CA ARG A 195 -7.50 6.65 -12.35
C ARG A 195 -8.74 6.22 -11.58
N LYS A 196 -8.78 4.95 -11.14
CA LYS A 196 -9.91 4.36 -10.44
C LYS A 196 -10.14 4.98 -9.05
N HIS A 197 -9.08 5.08 -8.22
CA HIS A 197 -9.21 5.40 -6.79
C HIS A 197 -8.89 6.84 -6.42
N ILE A 198 -8.07 7.54 -7.24
CA ILE A 198 -7.65 8.91 -6.96
C ILE A 198 -8.37 9.90 -7.87
N LEU A 199 -8.27 9.71 -9.18
CA LEU A 199 -8.86 10.65 -10.15
C LEU A 199 -10.34 10.38 -10.38
N GLN A 200 -10.85 9.20 -10.01
CA GLN A 200 -12.24 8.78 -10.17
C GLN A 200 -12.76 8.97 -11.62
N THR A 201 -11.88 8.72 -12.59
CA THR A 201 -12.23 8.76 -14.02
C THR A 201 -12.77 7.41 -14.46
N ALA A 202 -13.46 7.39 -15.59
CA ALA A 202 -13.96 6.14 -16.17
C ALA A 202 -12.81 5.13 -16.39
N THR A 203 -12.99 3.93 -15.87
CA THR A 203 -12.08 2.80 -16.04
C THR A 203 -12.88 1.58 -16.50
N THR A 204 -12.20 0.64 -17.18
CA THR A 204 -12.82 -0.64 -17.52
C THR A 204 -13.10 -1.47 -16.26
N SER A 205 -14.17 -2.25 -16.28
CA SER A 205 -14.41 -3.30 -15.28
C SER A 205 -13.74 -4.62 -15.65
N ASP A 206 -13.33 -4.78 -16.91
CA ASP A 206 -12.63 -5.96 -17.44
C ASP A 206 -11.12 -5.80 -17.27
N VAL A 207 -10.66 -6.00 -16.05
CA VAL A 207 -9.23 -5.89 -15.68
C VAL A 207 -8.39 -6.98 -16.37
N PRO A 208 -8.82 -8.25 -16.47
CA PRO A 208 -8.07 -9.26 -17.21
C PRO A 208 -7.80 -8.88 -18.66
N ASN A 209 -8.79 -8.39 -19.39
CA ASN A 209 -8.63 -7.94 -20.76
C ASN A 209 -7.69 -6.71 -20.85
N LEU A 210 -7.75 -5.78 -19.89
CA LEU A 210 -6.80 -4.67 -19.83
C LEU A 210 -5.37 -5.16 -19.69
N VAL A 211 -5.12 -6.09 -18.76
CA VAL A 211 -3.79 -6.67 -18.53
C VAL A 211 -3.29 -7.38 -19.77
N GLU A 212 -4.15 -8.19 -20.41
CA GLU A 212 -3.82 -8.91 -21.64
C GLU A 212 -3.41 -7.96 -22.76
N LEU A 213 -4.23 -6.94 -23.04
CA LEU A 213 -3.97 -5.94 -24.07
C LEU A 213 -2.64 -5.21 -23.86
N VAL A 214 -2.37 -4.75 -22.65
CA VAL A 214 -1.14 -4.01 -22.33
C VAL A 214 0.10 -4.89 -22.48
N ILE A 215 0.01 -6.17 -22.10
CA ILE A 215 1.13 -7.10 -22.19
C ILE A 215 1.39 -7.51 -23.64
N GLU A 216 0.35 -7.73 -24.43
CA GLU A 216 0.49 -8.05 -25.87
C GLU A 216 1.11 -6.89 -26.64
N ASP A 217 0.67 -5.65 -26.38
CA ASP A 217 1.26 -4.44 -26.97
C ASP A 217 2.74 -4.31 -26.59
N PHE A 218 3.07 -4.46 -25.30
CA PHE A 218 4.43 -4.42 -24.82
C PHE A 218 5.34 -5.47 -25.48
N LEU A 219 4.90 -6.74 -25.55
CA LEU A 219 5.70 -7.81 -26.15
C LEU A 219 5.83 -7.66 -27.66
N SER A 220 4.81 -7.12 -28.34
CA SER A 220 4.87 -6.80 -29.76
C SER A 220 5.90 -5.71 -30.04
N GLY A 221 5.97 -4.69 -29.20
CA GLY A 221 6.99 -3.65 -29.26
C GLY A 221 8.41 -4.21 -29.05
N LEU A 222 8.57 -5.15 -28.11
CA LEU A 222 9.85 -5.85 -27.89
C LEU A 222 10.30 -6.64 -29.11
N ALA A 223 9.41 -7.37 -29.75
CA ALA A 223 9.71 -8.18 -30.95
C ALA A 223 10.13 -7.32 -32.16
N GLY A 224 9.61 -6.09 -32.23
CA GLY A 224 9.95 -5.13 -33.29
C GLY A 224 11.38 -4.57 -33.23
N GLY A 225 12.14 -4.80 -32.15
CA GLY A 225 13.59 -4.46 -31.98
C GLY A 225 13.98 -2.98 -32.08
N ALA A 226 13.12 -2.16 -32.70
CA ALA A 226 13.42 -0.77 -33.06
C ALA A 226 13.22 0.24 -31.90
N GLU A 227 12.41 -0.08 -30.90
CA GLU A 227 12.04 0.88 -29.87
C GLU A 227 13.08 0.98 -28.75
N LEU A 228 13.68 -0.14 -28.35
CA LEU A 228 14.76 -0.13 -27.36
C LEU A 228 15.98 0.67 -27.85
N GLU A 229 16.34 0.48 -29.11
CA GLU A 229 17.45 1.26 -29.71
C GLU A 229 17.12 2.74 -29.88
N ARG A 230 15.86 3.09 -30.17
CA ARG A 230 15.43 4.50 -30.25
C ARG A 230 15.42 5.15 -28.87
N PHE A 231 14.97 4.43 -27.84
CA PHE A 231 14.96 4.93 -26.47
C PHE A 231 16.38 5.09 -25.93
N ALA A 232 17.23 4.09 -26.09
CA ALA A 232 18.64 4.15 -25.67
C ALA A 232 19.42 5.28 -26.35
N ARG A 233 19.15 5.56 -27.62
CA ARG A 233 19.79 6.68 -28.36
C ARG A 233 19.27 8.05 -27.94
N ARG A 234 18.03 8.17 -27.42
CA ARG A 234 17.40 9.43 -26.99
C ARG A 234 17.58 9.73 -25.52
N ALA A 235 17.60 8.70 -24.68
CA ALA A 235 17.89 8.81 -23.27
C ALA A 235 19.40 8.97 -23.08
N GLY A 236 19.95 10.13 -23.36
CA GLY A 236 21.32 10.46 -22.94
C GLY A 236 21.51 10.17 -21.44
N PRO A 237 22.73 10.17 -20.92
CA PRO A 237 22.99 9.86 -19.51
C PRO A 237 22.12 10.76 -18.63
N LEU A 238 21.12 10.17 -17.96
CA LEU A 238 20.30 10.88 -17.00
C LEU A 238 21.22 11.37 -15.89
N GLU A 239 21.41 12.68 -15.82
CA GLU A 239 22.10 13.32 -14.71
C GLU A 239 21.46 12.83 -13.40
N LYS A 240 22.30 12.31 -12.52
CA LYS A 240 21.87 11.85 -11.20
C LYS A 240 21.09 12.97 -10.53
N ILE A 241 19.83 12.74 -10.19
CA ILE A 241 18.94 13.65 -9.43
C ILE A 241 19.53 14.02 -8.03
N SER A 242 20.80 13.75 -7.78
CA SER A 242 21.49 14.12 -6.55
C SER A 242 21.78 15.61 -6.41
N THR A 243 21.51 16.43 -7.44
CA THR A 243 21.92 17.86 -7.45
C THR A 243 20.76 18.84 -7.23
N ILE A 244 19.54 18.38 -6.95
CA ILE A 244 18.43 19.27 -6.52
C ILE A 244 18.44 19.45 -4.99
N ARG A 245 19.62 19.67 -4.41
CA ARG A 245 19.74 20.30 -3.10
C ARG A 245 20.39 21.65 -3.27
N LYS A 246 19.64 22.69 -2.92
CA LYS A 246 20.03 24.11 -2.81
C LYS A 246 19.72 24.98 -4.03
N ARG A 247 18.44 25.26 -4.26
CA ARG A 247 18.02 26.62 -4.59
C ARG A 247 16.92 26.99 -3.61
N THR A 248 17.30 27.72 -2.58
CA THR A 248 16.38 28.54 -1.78
C THR A 248 15.75 29.55 -2.72
N LEU A 249 14.44 29.43 -2.94
CA LEU A 249 13.64 30.50 -3.53
C LEU A 249 13.62 31.66 -2.52
N PRO A 250 13.93 32.90 -2.92
CA PRO A 250 13.66 34.02 -2.08
C PRO A 250 12.16 34.23 -1.99
N CYS A 251 11.64 34.31 -0.76
CA CYS A 251 10.28 34.79 -0.50
C CYS A 251 10.16 36.27 -0.94
N PRO A 252 8.99 36.67 -1.48
CA PRO A 252 8.66 38.06 -1.68
C PRO A 252 8.44 38.81 -0.36
#